data_39a98cc0985c0ddf6f9a79e99e1585f1
#
_entry.id   39a98cc0985c0ddf6f9a79e99e1585f1
#
_cell.length_a   1.000
_cell.length_b   1.000
_cell.length_c   1.000
_cell.angle_alpha   90.00
_cell.angle_beta   90.00
_cell.angle_gamma   90.00
#
_symmetry.space_group_name_H-M   'P 1'
#
loop_
_entity.id
_entity.type
_entity.pdbx_description
1 polymer ?
#
loop_
_entity_poly.entity_id
_entity_poly.type
_entity_poly.pdbx_seq_one_letter_code
_entity_poly.pdbx_strand_id
1 'polypeptide(L)'
;VCSSDLFLGLEKFAVDIQDTWTVTDLRSMISLIALGLAFGLAGRCFSVLLQKAKKLFGEKISTPLIRIGVMAIPLAALLFVIHGGRYTGLGTNLISASFAGETIYGYDWILKLLFTVFTLAIGFQGGEVTPLFSIGASLGVVLGSILGIPPIICGALGYAAVFGSATNTLIAPILCFTADEIWQEMRKMDPTLPTNAV
;
A
#
# COMPACT_ATOMS: atom_id res chain seq x y z
N VAL A 1 5.69 9.98 9.56
CA VAL A 1 5.17 10.29 8.21
C VAL A 1 3.99 11.27 8.27
N CYS A 2 3.27 11.37 9.38
CA CYS A 2 2.01 12.13 9.45
C CYS A 2 2.14 13.61 9.82
N SER A 3 3.28 14.08 10.31
CA SER A 3 3.40 15.43 10.90
C SER A 3 3.82 16.51 9.91
N SER A 4 4.65 16.19 8.93
CA SER A 4 5.16 17.16 7.94
C SER A 4 4.14 17.50 6.84
N ASP A 5 3.22 16.59 6.55
CA ASP A 5 2.29 16.74 5.44
C ASP A 5 1.20 17.77 5.73
N LEU A 6 0.82 17.92 7.00
CA LEU A 6 -0.15 18.95 7.44
C LEU A 6 0.44 20.37 7.40
N PHE A 7 1.75 20.51 7.63
CA PHE A 7 2.42 21.82 7.57
C PHE A 7 2.56 22.32 6.13
N LEU A 8 2.57 21.43 5.16
CA LEU A 8 2.64 21.72 3.73
C LEU A 8 1.27 21.89 3.08
N GLY A 9 0.16 21.84 3.85
CA GLY A 9 -1.19 21.97 3.31
C GLY A 9 -1.65 20.78 2.46
N LEU A 10 -1.00 19.64 2.60
CA LEU A 10 -1.43 18.39 1.96
C LEU A 10 -2.64 17.85 2.73
N GLU A 11 -3.74 17.64 2.01
CA GLU A 11 -4.95 17.07 2.59
C GLU A 11 -4.66 15.67 3.15
N LYS A 12 -5.08 15.42 4.40
CA LYS A 12 -5.06 14.07 4.95
C LYS A 12 -5.92 13.17 4.05
N PHE A 13 -5.35 12.06 3.67
CA PHE A 13 -6.08 11.03 2.97
C PHE A 13 -7.14 10.45 3.92
N ALA A 14 -8.35 10.95 3.81
CA ALA A 14 -9.51 10.45 4.53
C ALA A 14 -10.42 9.76 3.52
N VAL A 15 -10.73 8.49 3.77
CA VAL A 15 -11.69 7.74 2.98
C VAL A 15 -13.03 7.80 3.69
N ASP A 16 -13.98 8.50 3.10
CA ASP A 16 -15.37 8.46 3.56
C ASP A 16 -16.03 7.19 3.03
N ILE A 17 -16.11 6.19 3.88
CA ILE A 17 -16.77 4.92 3.55
C ILE A 17 -18.26 5.07 3.86
N GLN A 18 -19.02 5.55 2.90
CA GLN A 18 -20.49 5.69 3.03
C GLN A 18 -21.23 4.38 2.81
N ASP A 19 -20.58 3.36 2.26
CA ASP A 19 -21.20 2.06 2.02
C ASP A 19 -21.25 1.21 3.30
N THR A 20 -22.43 1.06 3.86
CA THR A 20 -22.70 0.10 4.94
C THR A 20 -22.87 -1.31 4.35
N TRP A 21 -21.77 -2.04 4.23
CA TRP A 21 -21.82 -3.44 3.89
C TRP A 21 -21.88 -4.29 5.17
N THR A 22 -22.95 -5.06 5.33
CA THR A 22 -23.16 -5.91 6.51
C THR A 22 -22.80 -7.35 6.20
N VAL A 23 -21.99 -7.96 7.08
CA VAL A 23 -21.60 -9.38 6.98
C VAL A 23 -22.72 -10.23 7.62
N THR A 24 -23.84 -10.37 6.92
CA THR A 24 -24.97 -11.17 7.42
C THR A 24 -25.05 -12.56 6.80
N ASP A 25 -24.49 -12.72 5.60
CA ASP A 25 -24.62 -13.94 4.81
C ASP A 25 -23.35 -14.80 4.86
N LEU A 26 -23.53 -16.12 4.83
CA LEU A 26 -22.44 -17.10 4.75
C LEU A 26 -21.51 -16.83 3.54
N ARG A 27 -22.09 -16.38 2.43
CA ARG A 27 -21.35 -16.00 1.22
C ARG A 27 -20.37 -14.84 1.51
N SER A 28 -20.81 -13.84 2.23
CA SER A 28 -20.00 -12.69 2.63
C SER A 28 -18.84 -13.09 3.55
N MET A 29 -19.08 -14.02 4.46
CA MET A 29 -18.03 -14.56 5.34
C MET A 29 -16.98 -15.34 4.56
N ILE A 30 -17.38 -16.18 3.63
CA ILE A 30 -16.46 -16.94 2.76
C ILE A 30 -15.62 -15.97 1.91
N SER A 31 -16.25 -14.94 1.36
CA SER A 31 -15.57 -13.92 0.55
C SER A 31 -14.52 -13.14 1.37
N LEU A 32 -14.81 -12.80 2.64
CA LEU A 32 -13.84 -12.17 3.54
C LEU A 32 -12.64 -13.07 3.85
N ILE A 33 -12.88 -14.35 4.08
CA ILE A 33 -11.80 -15.32 4.30
C ILE A 33 -10.93 -15.43 3.05
N ALA A 34 -11.54 -15.50 1.86
CA ALA A 34 -10.81 -15.54 0.60
C ALA A 34 -9.97 -14.27 0.37
N LEU A 35 -10.53 -13.09 0.67
CA LEU A 35 -9.81 -11.81 0.64
C LEU A 35 -8.62 -11.81 1.59
N GLY A 36 -8.83 -12.24 2.85
CA GLY A 36 -7.75 -12.31 3.85
C GLY A 36 -6.61 -13.23 3.41
N LEU A 37 -6.93 -14.39 2.83
CA LEU A 37 -5.94 -15.31 2.27
C LEU A 37 -5.18 -14.68 1.09
N ALA A 38 -5.88 -14.00 0.18
CA ALA A 38 -5.25 -13.34 -0.96
C ALA A 38 -4.30 -12.21 -0.52
N PHE A 39 -4.73 -11.37 0.43
CA PHE A 39 -3.89 -10.31 0.98
C PHE A 39 -2.69 -10.87 1.75
N GLY A 40 -2.90 -11.92 2.55
CA GLY A 40 -1.84 -12.63 3.25
C GLY A 40 -0.79 -13.19 2.29
N LEU A 41 -1.24 -13.81 1.20
CA LEU A 41 -0.38 -14.35 0.16
C LEU A 41 0.40 -13.25 -0.58
N ALA A 42 -0.26 -12.14 -0.92
CA ALA A 42 0.38 -11.01 -1.60
C ALA A 42 1.47 -10.38 -0.74
N GLY A 43 1.21 -10.13 0.55
CA GLY A 43 2.22 -9.59 1.47
C GLY A 43 3.38 -10.55 1.71
N ARG A 44 3.10 -11.85 1.86
CA ARG A 44 4.14 -12.87 1.97
C ARG A 44 4.98 -12.97 0.69
N CYS A 45 4.33 -12.92 -0.48
CA CYS A 45 5.01 -12.92 -1.77
C CYS A 45 5.96 -11.73 -1.89
N PHE A 46 5.51 -10.53 -1.53
CA PHE A 46 6.35 -9.32 -1.49
C PHE A 46 7.60 -9.53 -0.61
N SER A 47 7.42 -9.97 0.63
CA SER A 47 8.51 -10.18 1.59
C SER A 47 9.54 -11.19 1.09
N VAL A 48 9.10 -12.34 0.55
CA VAL A 48 9.97 -13.38 0.02
C VAL A 48 10.71 -12.90 -1.24
N LEU A 49 10.00 -12.23 -2.16
CA LEU A 49 10.61 -11.69 -3.37
C LEU A 49 11.65 -10.64 -3.04
N LEU A 50 11.36 -9.75 -2.10
CA LEU A 50 12.29 -8.70 -1.68
C LEU A 50 13.57 -9.29 -1.08
N GLN A 51 13.46 -10.29 -0.20
CA GLN A 51 14.61 -10.96 0.41
C GLN A 51 15.47 -11.67 -0.64
N LYS A 52 14.83 -12.43 -1.55
CA LYS A 52 15.54 -13.12 -2.65
C LYS A 52 16.21 -12.12 -3.60
N ALA A 53 15.53 -11.05 -3.97
CA ALA A 53 16.07 -10.04 -4.86
C ALA A 53 17.24 -9.29 -4.21
N LYS A 54 17.14 -8.87 -2.94
CA LYS A 54 18.25 -8.25 -2.19
C LYS A 54 19.47 -9.16 -2.14
N LYS A 55 19.28 -10.47 -1.90
CA LYS A 55 20.36 -11.45 -1.90
C LYS A 55 21.01 -11.59 -3.28
N LEU A 56 20.20 -11.77 -4.32
CA LEU A 56 20.68 -11.96 -5.70
C LEU A 56 21.50 -10.75 -6.20
N PHE A 57 20.99 -9.54 -5.99
CA PHE A 57 21.68 -8.32 -6.41
C PHE A 57 22.91 -8.02 -5.54
N GLY A 58 22.88 -8.37 -4.25
CA GLY A 58 24.02 -8.24 -3.34
C GLY A 58 25.18 -9.16 -3.72
N GLU A 59 24.90 -10.38 -4.15
CA GLU A 59 25.91 -11.35 -4.59
C GLU A 59 26.53 -10.97 -5.94
N LYS A 60 25.74 -10.41 -6.87
CA LYS A 60 26.22 -10.04 -8.20
C LYS A 60 27.04 -8.75 -8.21
N ILE A 61 26.64 -7.75 -7.44
CA ILE A 61 27.28 -6.44 -7.38
C ILE A 61 27.38 -6.03 -5.91
N SER A 62 28.52 -6.33 -5.29
CA SER A 62 28.75 -6.07 -3.86
C SER A 62 28.83 -4.58 -3.52
N THR A 63 29.20 -3.71 -4.48
CA THR A 63 29.33 -2.27 -4.25
C THR A 63 27.98 -1.58 -4.49
N PRO A 64 27.32 -1.01 -3.44
CA PRO A 64 25.95 -0.46 -3.57
C PRO A 64 25.88 0.71 -4.56
N LEU A 65 26.89 1.58 -4.58
CA LEU A 65 26.93 2.75 -5.48
C LEU A 65 26.94 2.35 -6.96
N ILE A 66 27.77 1.35 -7.32
CA ILE A 66 27.85 0.86 -8.70
C ILE A 66 26.52 0.18 -9.08
N ARG A 67 25.95 -0.60 -8.18
CA ARG A 67 24.68 -1.28 -8.40
C ARG A 67 23.55 -0.29 -8.67
N ILE A 68 23.43 0.75 -7.85
CA ILE A 68 22.44 1.81 -8.05
C ILE A 68 22.69 2.55 -9.36
N GLY A 69 23.92 2.99 -9.64
CA GLY A 69 24.26 3.75 -10.83
C GLY A 69 23.95 3.00 -12.14
N VAL A 70 24.29 1.72 -12.21
CA VAL A 70 24.08 0.89 -13.42
C VAL A 70 22.60 0.53 -13.60
N MET A 71 21.90 0.22 -12.50
CA MET A 71 20.52 -0.28 -12.57
C MET A 71 19.45 0.81 -12.53
N ALA A 72 19.81 2.05 -12.14
CA ALA A 72 18.87 3.17 -12.08
C ALA A 72 18.35 3.57 -13.47
N ILE A 73 19.24 3.61 -14.46
CA ILE A 73 18.90 4.04 -15.83
C ILE A 73 17.89 3.08 -16.48
N PRO A 74 18.13 1.76 -16.55
CA PRO A 74 17.17 0.83 -17.13
C PRO A 74 15.87 0.76 -16.34
N LEU A 75 15.92 0.89 -15.01
CA LEU A 75 14.72 0.92 -14.18
C LEU A 75 13.88 2.17 -14.46
N ALA A 76 14.51 3.35 -14.55
CA ALA A 76 13.81 4.60 -14.87
C ALA A 76 13.20 4.57 -16.28
N ALA A 77 13.93 4.06 -17.26
CA ALA A 77 13.42 3.88 -18.62
C ALA A 77 12.22 2.94 -18.66
N LEU A 78 12.27 1.81 -17.94
CA LEU A 78 11.19 0.85 -17.85
C LEU A 78 9.94 1.43 -17.19
N LEU A 79 10.12 2.16 -16.09
CA LEU A 79 9.04 2.85 -15.37
C LEU A 79 8.38 3.92 -16.24
N PHE A 80 9.15 4.62 -17.07
CA PHE A 80 8.62 5.64 -17.96
C PHE A 80 7.85 5.04 -19.15
N VAL A 81 8.36 3.97 -19.74
CA VAL A 81 7.72 3.28 -20.88
C VAL A 81 6.42 2.60 -20.45
N ILE A 82 6.38 2.03 -19.25
CA ILE A 82 5.18 1.36 -18.75
C ILE A 82 4.23 2.41 -18.15
N HIS A 83 3.17 2.70 -18.86
CA HIS A 83 2.09 3.62 -18.48
C HIS A 83 2.55 5.03 -18.03
N GLY A 84 3.58 5.59 -18.69
CA GLY A 84 3.99 6.98 -18.46
C GLY A 84 4.35 7.32 -17.00
N GLY A 85 4.88 6.37 -16.26
CA GLY A 85 5.27 6.60 -14.87
C GLY A 85 4.20 6.36 -13.81
N ARG A 86 3.07 5.74 -14.14
CA ARG A 86 1.98 5.42 -13.20
C ARG A 86 2.45 4.68 -11.94
N TYR A 87 3.51 3.89 -12.05
CA TYR A 87 4.04 3.07 -10.95
C TYR A 87 5.25 3.69 -10.24
N THR A 88 5.62 4.92 -10.60
CA THR A 88 6.73 5.65 -9.97
C THR A 88 6.39 6.11 -8.56
N GLY A 89 7.41 6.44 -7.77
CA GLY A 89 7.28 7.01 -6.43
C GLY A 89 6.56 6.08 -5.44
N LEU A 90 5.92 6.67 -4.45
CA LEU A 90 5.27 5.97 -3.34
C LEU A 90 3.99 5.23 -3.75
N GLY A 91 3.37 5.59 -4.87
CA GLY A 91 2.11 4.98 -5.32
C GLY A 91 0.85 5.62 -4.73
N THR A 92 0.96 6.84 -4.24
CA THR A 92 -0.19 7.61 -3.74
C THR A 92 -1.25 7.84 -4.80
N ASN A 93 -0.84 7.98 -6.07
CA ASN A 93 -1.73 8.03 -7.22
C ASN A 93 -2.61 6.79 -7.35
N LEU A 94 -2.06 5.59 -7.14
CA LEU A 94 -2.85 4.35 -7.17
C LEU A 94 -3.77 4.24 -5.94
N ILE A 95 -3.34 4.72 -4.78
CA ILE A 95 -4.16 4.78 -3.58
C ILE A 95 -5.35 5.72 -3.84
N SER A 96 -5.08 6.95 -4.30
CA SER A 96 -6.14 7.92 -4.62
C SER A 96 -7.10 7.38 -5.67
N ALA A 97 -6.60 6.78 -6.76
CA ALA A 97 -7.43 6.16 -7.79
C ALA A 97 -8.30 5.03 -7.25
N SER A 98 -7.76 4.19 -6.34
CA SER A 98 -8.50 3.08 -5.72
C SER A 98 -9.69 3.55 -4.91
N PHE A 99 -9.58 4.70 -4.23
CA PHE A 99 -10.64 5.24 -3.38
C PHE A 99 -11.53 6.27 -4.08
N ALA A 100 -11.03 6.92 -5.12
CA ALA A 100 -11.84 7.81 -5.98
C ALA A 100 -12.74 7.05 -6.98
N GLY A 101 -12.66 5.72 -7.03
CA GLY A 101 -13.41 4.92 -8.01
C GLY A 101 -12.88 5.04 -9.44
N GLU A 102 -11.63 5.49 -9.60
CA GLU A 102 -10.98 5.55 -10.92
C GLU A 102 -10.59 4.16 -11.42
N THR A 103 -10.22 4.08 -12.69
CA THR A 103 -9.87 2.81 -13.33
C THR A 103 -8.61 2.20 -12.75
N ILE A 104 -8.76 1.06 -12.07
CA ILE A 104 -7.66 0.20 -11.60
C ILE A 104 -7.62 -1.05 -12.47
N TYR A 105 -6.47 -1.27 -13.10
CA TYR A 105 -6.25 -2.45 -13.93
C TYR A 105 -5.91 -3.67 -13.05
N GLY A 106 -6.34 -4.85 -13.47
CA GLY A 106 -6.10 -6.09 -12.72
C GLY A 106 -4.64 -6.44 -12.47
N TYR A 107 -3.72 -5.85 -13.24
CA TYR A 107 -2.27 -6.04 -13.12
C TYR A 107 -1.53 -4.91 -12.37
N ASP A 108 -2.22 -3.81 -12.00
CA ASP A 108 -1.59 -2.64 -11.35
C ASP A 108 -0.84 -3.02 -10.07
N TRP A 109 -1.46 -3.83 -9.23
CA TRP A 109 -0.86 -4.29 -7.99
C TRP A 109 0.39 -5.17 -8.21
N ILE A 110 0.41 -6.01 -9.27
CA ILE A 110 1.57 -6.86 -9.60
C ILE A 110 2.73 -5.99 -10.07
N LEU A 111 2.48 -5.07 -11.00
CA LEU A 111 3.51 -4.18 -11.51
C LEU A 111 4.08 -3.29 -10.40
N LYS A 112 3.21 -2.74 -9.54
CA LYS A 112 3.65 -1.96 -8.39
C LYS A 112 4.50 -2.79 -7.44
N LEU A 113 4.11 -4.02 -7.14
CA LEU A 113 4.86 -4.96 -6.30
C LEU A 113 6.25 -5.23 -6.90
N LEU A 114 6.31 -5.58 -8.18
CA LEU A 114 7.58 -5.89 -8.85
C LEU A 114 8.51 -4.69 -8.89
N PHE A 115 8.02 -3.50 -9.29
CA PHE A 115 8.85 -2.29 -9.33
C PHE A 115 9.35 -1.88 -7.95
N THR A 116 8.53 -2.03 -6.91
CA THR A 116 8.95 -1.74 -5.53
C THR A 116 10.03 -2.72 -5.08
N VAL A 117 9.86 -4.02 -5.33
CA VAL A 117 10.86 -5.03 -5.00
C VAL A 117 12.18 -4.75 -5.74
N PHE A 118 12.13 -4.43 -7.03
CA PHE A 118 13.31 -4.10 -7.83
C PHE A 118 14.02 -2.87 -7.29
N THR A 119 13.31 -1.79 -7.05
CA THR A 119 13.86 -0.52 -6.55
C THR A 119 14.60 -0.73 -5.22
N LEU A 120 13.95 -1.42 -4.27
CA LEU A 120 14.54 -1.70 -2.95
C LEU A 120 15.69 -2.70 -3.01
N ALA A 121 15.63 -3.69 -3.91
CA ALA A 121 16.68 -4.70 -4.06
C ALA A 121 17.96 -4.14 -4.70
N ILE A 122 17.83 -3.16 -5.58
CA ILE A 122 18.98 -2.43 -6.16
C ILE A 122 19.71 -1.61 -5.09
N GLY A 123 19.03 -1.23 -4.02
CA GLY A 123 19.66 -0.50 -2.89
C GLY A 123 19.17 0.93 -2.75
N PHE A 124 18.14 1.35 -3.48
CA PHE A 124 17.47 2.60 -3.17
C PHE A 124 16.85 2.51 -1.78
N GLN A 125 17.23 3.46 -0.93
CA GLN A 125 16.64 3.59 0.40
C GLN A 125 15.34 4.38 0.27
N GLY A 126 14.19 3.72 0.46
CA GLY A 126 12.86 4.32 0.44
C GLY A 126 11.95 3.64 1.45
N GLY A 127 10.83 4.28 1.76
CA GLY A 127 9.79 3.69 2.61
C GLY A 127 9.10 2.51 1.92
N GLU A 128 9.07 1.37 2.57
CA GLU A 128 8.36 0.16 2.08
C GLU A 128 6.86 0.24 2.36
N VAL A 129 6.44 1.09 3.29
CA VAL A 129 5.09 1.16 3.84
C VAL A 129 4.07 1.63 2.81
N THR A 130 4.29 2.82 2.25
CA THR A 130 3.33 3.41 1.30
C THR A 130 3.16 2.59 0.00
N PRO A 131 4.21 2.02 -0.61
CA PRO A 131 4.04 1.06 -1.69
C PRO A 131 3.22 -0.17 -1.33
N LEU A 132 3.37 -0.71 -0.11
CA LEU A 132 2.56 -1.83 0.35
C LEU A 132 1.08 -1.47 0.49
N PHE A 133 0.80 -0.27 0.97
CA PHE A 133 -0.56 0.28 0.99
C PHE A 133 -1.16 0.39 -0.41
N SER A 134 -0.39 0.89 -1.36
CA SER A 134 -0.80 1.00 -2.76
C SER A 134 -1.09 -0.37 -3.40
N ILE A 135 -0.23 -1.36 -3.14
CA ILE A 135 -0.43 -2.74 -3.60
C ILE A 135 -1.70 -3.33 -2.99
N GLY A 136 -1.90 -3.13 -1.68
CA GLY A 136 -3.07 -3.62 -0.96
C GLY A 136 -4.37 -3.00 -1.44
N ALA A 137 -4.41 -1.68 -1.59
CA ALA A 137 -5.59 -0.95 -2.07
C ALA A 137 -6.00 -1.39 -3.48
N SER A 138 -5.04 -1.41 -4.42
CA SER A 138 -5.33 -1.81 -5.81
C SER A 138 -5.74 -3.28 -5.93
N LEU A 139 -5.09 -4.20 -5.18
CA LEU A 139 -5.50 -5.59 -5.12
C LEU A 139 -6.91 -5.74 -4.53
N GLY A 140 -7.22 -4.98 -3.47
CA GLY A 140 -8.53 -4.99 -2.83
C GLY A 140 -9.65 -4.56 -3.77
N VAL A 141 -9.46 -3.47 -4.51
CA VAL A 141 -10.44 -3.00 -5.52
C VAL A 141 -10.69 -4.06 -6.59
N VAL A 142 -9.65 -4.69 -7.11
CA VAL A 142 -9.76 -5.75 -8.13
C VAL A 142 -10.52 -6.96 -7.59
N LEU A 143 -10.17 -7.44 -6.40
CA LEU A 143 -10.84 -8.59 -5.78
C LEU A 143 -12.28 -8.26 -5.38
N GLY A 144 -12.54 -7.05 -4.88
CA GLY A 144 -13.89 -6.58 -4.56
C GLY A 144 -14.80 -6.62 -5.77
N SER A 145 -14.34 -6.16 -6.91
CA SER A 145 -15.08 -6.19 -8.17
C SER A 145 -15.41 -7.63 -8.63
N ILE A 146 -14.51 -8.58 -8.38
CA ILE A 146 -14.72 -10.00 -8.73
C ILE A 146 -15.69 -10.68 -7.77
N LEU A 147 -15.61 -10.39 -6.47
CA LEU A 147 -16.41 -11.01 -5.43
C LEU A 147 -17.79 -10.36 -5.24
N GLY A 148 -18.03 -9.21 -5.91
CA GLY A 148 -19.29 -8.45 -5.78
C GLY A 148 -19.42 -7.75 -4.42
N ILE A 149 -18.29 -7.40 -3.80
CA ILE A 149 -18.23 -6.59 -2.58
C ILE A 149 -17.86 -5.16 -2.99
N PRO A 150 -18.33 -4.12 -2.27
CA PRO A 150 -17.98 -2.74 -2.59
C PRO A 150 -16.44 -2.58 -2.69
N PRO A 151 -15.91 -2.13 -3.85
CA PRO A 151 -14.48 -2.10 -4.09
C PRO A 151 -13.70 -1.22 -3.10
N ILE A 152 -14.32 -0.15 -2.63
CA ILE A 152 -13.75 0.78 -1.65
C ILE A 152 -13.48 0.06 -0.32
N ILE A 153 -14.43 -0.73 0.17
CA ILE A 153 -14.27 -1.52 1.41
C ILE A 153 -13.15 -2.55 1.24
N CYS A 154 -13.15 -3.27 0.13
CA CYS A 154 -12.09 -4.23 -0.17
C CYS A 154 -10.72 -3.56 -0.33
N GLY A 155 -10.68 -2.36 -0.92
CA GLY A 155 -9.48 -1.53 -1.02
C GLY A 155 -8.93 -1.14 0.36
N ALA A 156 -9.79 -0.71 1.27
CA ALA A 156 -9.41 -0.35 2.64
C ALA A 156 -8.92 -1.57 3.45
N LEU A 157 -9.60 -2.71 3.32
CA LEU A 157 -9.14 -3.96 3.94
C LEU A 157 -7.79 -4.41 3.39
N GLY A 158 -7.60 -4.35 2.06
CA GLY A 158 -6.35 -4.69 1.41
C GLY A 158 -5.19 -3.78 1.80
N TYR A 159 -5.46 -2.48 1.90
CA TYR A 159 -4.51 -1.46 2.36
C TYR A 159 -3.86 -1.86 3.69
N ALA A 160 -4.65 -2.24 4.69
CA ALA A 160 -4.15 -2.64 6.00
C ALA A 160 -3.57 -4.07 6.01
N ALA A 161 -4.25 -5.02 5.37
CA ALA A 161 -3.93 -6.44 5.47
C ALA A 161 -2.63 -6.82 4.75
N VAL A 162 -2.37 -6.26 3.56
CA VAL A 162 -1.13 -6.52 2.81
C VAL A 162 0.08 -5.98 3.56
N PHE A 163 -0.02 -4.78 4.13
CA PHE A 163 1.04 -4.23 4.96
C PHE A 163 1.31 -5.09 6.20
N GLY A 164 0.27 -5.45 6.96
CA GLY A 164 0.39 -6.30 8.15
C GLY A 164 1.01 -7.66 7.83
N SER A 165 0.63 -8.26 6.72
CA SER A 165 1.18 -9.54 6.26
C SER A 165 2.63 -9.44 5.81
N ALA A 166 3.00 -8.39 5.08
CA ALA A 166 4.36 -8.21 4.57
C ALA A 166 5.38 -7.94 5.68
N THR A 167 4.98 -7.16 6.69
CA THR A 167 5.82 -6.80 7.84
C THR A 167 5.74 -7.79 9.00
N ASN A 168 4.84 -8.78 8.90
CA ASN A 168 4.55 -9.73 9.97
C ASN A 168 4.10 -9.06 11.27
N THR A 169 3.38 -7.93 11.15
CA THR A 169 2.86 -7.15 12.27
C THR A 169 1.35 -7.10 12.20
N LEU A 170 0.67 -7.73 13.17
CA LEU A 170 -0.80 -7.70 13.29
C LEU A 170 -1.29 -6.41 13.96
N ILE A 171 -0.56 -5.93 14.94
CA ILE A 171 -1.00 -4.87 15.83
C ILE A 171 -0.70 -3.47 15.26
N ALA A 172 0.43 -3.31 14.58
CA ALA A 172 0.84 -2.00 14.07
C ALA A 172 -0.15 -1.34 13.10
N PRO A 173 -0.72 -2.04 12.09
CA PRO A 173 -1.75 -1.45 11.23
C PRO A 173 -3.00 -1.03 12.01
N ILE A 174 -3.44 -1.86 12.96
CA ILE A 174 -4.62 -1.59 13.79
C ILE A 174 -4.38 -0.34 14.65
N LEU A 175 -3.22 -0.26 15.31
CA LEU A 175 -2.87 0.87 16.15
C LEU A 175 -2.71 2.18 15.35
N CYS A 176 -2.17 2.12 14.15
CA CYS A 176 -2.08 3.31 13.30
C CYS A 176 -3.46 3.89 12.95
N PHE A 177 -4.43 3.03 12.64
CA PHE A 177 -5.79 3.47 12.33
C PHE A 177 -6.53 3.95 13.58
N THR A 178 -6.50 3.19 14.67
CA THR A 178 -7.20 3.55 15.92
C THR A 178 -6.58 4.77 16.60
N ALA A 179 -5.27 4.95 16.55
CA ALA A 179 -4.63 6.13 17.11
C ALA A 179 -5.07 7.42 16.40
N ASP A 180 -5.19 7.40 15.07
CA ASP A 180 -5.67 8.56 14.30
C ASP A 180 -7.15 8.85 14.60
N GLU A 181 -8.00 7.83 14.72
CA GLU A 181 -9.42 8.01 15.06
C GLU A 181 -9.60 8.57 16.48
N ILE A 182 -8.90 8.01 17.47
CA ILE A 182 -8.95 8.48 18.85
C ILE A 182 -8.46 9.93 18.94
N TRP A 183 -7.39 10.26 18.22
CA TRP A 183 -6.86 11.61 18.20
C TRP A 183 -7.84 12.62 17.58
N GLN A 184 -8.49 12.26 16.49
CA GLN A 184 -9.51 13.11 15.88
C GLN A 184 -10.71 13.31 16.80
N GLU A 185 -11.13 12.27 17.52
CA GLU A 185 -12.23 12.37 18.47
C GLU A 185 -11.88 13.23 19.68
N MET A 186 -10.68 13.07 20.23
CA MET A 186 -10.17 13.95 21.32
C MET A 186 -10.09 15.40 20.87
N ARG A 187 -9.68 15.68 19.63
CA ARG A 187 -9.60 17.03 19.10
C ARG A 187 -10.96 17.68 18.85
N LYS A 188 -11.99 16.89 18.54
CA LYS A 188 -13.36 17.41 18.49
C LYS A 188 -13.86 17.86 19.86
N MET A 189 -13.43 17.16 20.92
CA MET A 189 -13.78 17.51 22.32
C MET A 189 -12.95 18.66 22.85
N ASP A 190 -11.68 18.79 22.47
CA ASP A 190 -10.77 19.84 22.88
C ASP A 190 -10.01 20.44 21.68
N PRO A 191 -10.51 21.53 21.08
CA PRO A 191 -9.87 22.21 19.94
C PRO A 191 -8.51 22.83 20.24
N THR A 192 -8.09 22.91 21.52
CA THR A 192 -6.79 23.47 21.92
C THR A 192 -5.65 22.46 21.76
N LEU A 193 -5.97 21.18 21.55
CA LEU A 193 -4.98 20.15 21.30
C LEU A 193 -4.19 20.44 20.01
N PRO A 194 -2.87 20.26 20.04
CA PRO A 194 -2.03 20.55 18.88
C PRO A 194 -2.48 19.73 17.67
N THR A 195 -2.35 20.32 16.50
CA THR A 195 -2.70 19.67 15.21
C THR A 195 -1.90 18.40 14.95
N ASN A 196 -0.82 18.20 15.69
CA ASN A 196 0.14 17.11 15.52
C ASN A 196 0.20 16.30 16.82
N ALA A 197 -0.30 15.09 16.80
CA ALA A 197 0.06 14.10 17.79
C ALA A 197 1.03 13.11 17.16
N VAL A 198 2.25 13.13 17.68
CA VAL A 198 3.37 12.20 17.50
C VAL A 198 3.88 12.08 16.07
#